data_04b31e7fd976b28146a60d33780dc743
#
_entry.id   04b31e7fd976b28146a60d33780dc743
#
_cell.length_a   1.000
_cell.length_b   1.000
_cell.length_c   1.000
_cell.angle_alpha   90.00
_cell.angle_beta   90.00
_cell.angle_gamma   90.00
#
_symmetry.space_group_name_H-M   'P 1'
#
loop_
_entity.id
_entity.type
_entity.pdbx_description
1 polymer ?
#
loop_
_entity_poly.entity_id
_entity_poly.type
_entity_poly.pdbx_seq_one_letter_code
_entity_poly.pdbx_strand_id
1 'polypeptide(L)' 'MPELQGFYNEDVLEELFYNGEITTLEFVYHHSQERKDDFKDYCQRRGLQETEDAAKAYLNYLLKREENAHVDNLD' A
#
# COMPACT_ATOMS: atom_id res chain seq x y z
N MET A 1 -8.42 -1.83 18.85
CA MET A 1 -8.08 -2.15 17.44
C MET A 1 -7.67 -3.59 17.32
N PRO A 2 -8.14 -4.29 16.30
CA PRO A 2 -7.68 -5.66 16.08
C PRO A 2 -6.19 -5.64 15.73
N GLU A 3 -5.45 -6.56 16.30
CA GLU A 3 -4.06 -6.74 15.97
C GLU A 3 -3.98 -7.62 14.73
N LEU A 4 -3.45 -7.07 13.64
CA LEU A 4 -3.35 -7.79 12.39
C LEU A 4 -2.20 -8.78 12.42
N GLN A 5 -2.44 -9.97 11.94
CA GLN A 5 -1.42 -11.00 11.83
C GLN A 5 -1.48 -11.61 10.43
N GLY A 6 -0.33 -11.72 9.79
CA GLY A 6 -0.24 -12.28 8.45
C GLY A 6 -0.83 -11.37 7.38
N PHE A 7 -1.40 -11.98 6.36
CA PHE A 7 -1.93 -11.27 5.21
C PHE A 7 -3.44 -11.47 5.11
N TYR A 8 -4.12 -10.45 4.59
CA TYR A 8 -5.58 -10.41 4.49
C TYR A 8 -5.99 -10.11 3.06
N ASN A 9 -7.21 -10.47 2.69
CA ASN A 9 -7.79 -10.05 1.42
C ASN A 9 -7.88 -8.55 1.34
N GLU A 10 -7.67 -8.01 0.12
CA GLU A 10 -7.74 -6.57 -0.11
C GLU A 10 -9.09 -6.00 0.33
N ASP A 11 -10.19 -6.72 0.04
CA ASP A 11 -11.54 -6.27 0.41
C ASP A 11 -11.67 -6.10 1.92
N VAL A 12 -11.12 -7.04 2.69
CA VAL A 12 -11.15 -6.97 4.15
C VAL A 12 -10.34 -5.78 4.63
N LEU A 13 -9.14 -5.59 4.08
CA LEU A 13 -8.27 -4.48 4.47
C LEU A 13 -8.87 -3.13 4.11
N GLU A 14 -9.51 -3.02 2.94
CA GLU A 14 -10.17 -1.80 2.54
C GLU A 14 -11.27 -1.43 3.50
N GLU A 15 -12.07 -2.40 3.90
CA GLU A 15 -13.15 -2.16 4.85
C GLU A 15 -12.61 -1.66 6.19
N LEU A 16 -11.57 -2.32 6.72
CA LEU A 16 -10.93 -1.91 7.96
C LEU A 16 -10.32 -0.51 7.84
N PHE A 17 -9.72 -0.23 6.71
CA PHE A 17 -9.09 1.06 6.46
C PHE A 17 -10.12 2.19 6.39
N TYR A 18 -11.21 2.00 5.66
CA TYR A 18 -12.27 2.99 5.55
C TYR A 18 -12.99 3.23 6.87
N ASN A 19 -13.08 2.20 7.70
CA ASN A 19 -13.68 2.33 9.03
C ASN A 19 -12.73 2.96 10.05
N GLY A 20 -11.48 3.22 9.65
CA GLY A 20 -10.50 3.82 10.55
C GLY A 20 -9.92 2.84 11.56
N GLU A 21 -10.05 1.55 11.33
CA GLU A 21 -9.57 0.53 12.26
C GLU A 21 -8.09 0.19 12.05
N ILE A 22 -7.56 0.49 10.85
CA ILE A 22 -6.14 0.28 10.57
C ILE A 22 -5.57 1.52 9.87
N THR A 23 -4.24 1.65 9.94
CA THR A 23 -3.53 2.73 9.27
C THR A 23 -3.17 2.35 7.84
N THR A 24 -2.72 3.34 7.06
CA THR A 24 -2.24 3.09 5.70
C THR A 24 -1.03 2.15 5.71
N LEU A 25 -0.15 2.33 6.69
CA LEU A 25 1.02 1.48 6.83
C LEU A 25 0.63 0.03 7.10
N GLU A 26 -0.35 -0.17 7.97
CA GLU A 26 -0.87 -1.51 8.26
C GLU A 26 -1.52 -2.13 7.03
N PHE A 27 -2.26 -1.34 6.28
CA PHE A 27 -2.88 -1.78 5.02
C PHE A 27 -1.81 -2.35 4.08
N VAL A 28 -0.72 -1.62 3.89
CA VAL A 28 0.37 -2.04 2.99
C VAL A 28 1.04 -3.32 3.51
N TYR A 29 1.36 -3.37 4.80
CA TYR A 29 2.09 -4.49 5.37
C TYR A 29 1.29 -5.79 5.39
N HIS A 30 -0.03 -5.70 5.46
CA HIS A 30 -0.87 -6.90 5.59
C HIS A 30 -1.60 -7.25 4.29
N HIS A 31 -1.30 -6.56 3.21
CA HIS A 31 -1.93 -6.82 1.91
C HIS A 31 -1.39 -8.11 1.29
N SER A 32 -0.08 -8.22 1.19
CA SER A 32 0.58 -9.41 0.64
C SER A 32 2.09 -9.25 0.83
N GLN A 33 2.80 -10.38 0.71
CA GLN A 33 4.26 -10.35 0.78
C GLN A 33 4.85 -9.50 -0.36
N GLU A 34 4.28 -9.60 -1.55
CA GLU A 34 4.73 -8.82 -2.70
C GLU A 34 4.58 -7.32 -2.43
N ARG A 35 3.43 -6.94 -1.89
CA ARG A 35 3.17 -5.53 -1.58
C ARG A 35 4.12 -5.01 -0.51
N LYS A 36 4.33 -5.81 0.51
CA LYS A 36 5.23 -5.45 1.60
C LYS A 36 6.67 -5.26 1.09
N ASP A 37 7.15 -6.19 0.27
CA ASP A 37 8.50 -6.11 -0.30
C ASP A 37 8.62 -4.92 -1.25
N ASP A 38 7.60 -4.68 -2.07
CA ASP A 38 7.59 -3.55 -3.00
C ASP A 38 7.63 -2.22 -2.25
N PHE A 39 6.89 -2.11 -1.16
CA PHE A 39 6.91 -0.92 -0.33
C PHE A 39 8.29 -0.68 0.28
N LYS A 40 8.92 -1.73 0.79
CA LYS A 40 10.27 -1.62 1.35
C LYS A 40 11.27 -1.15 0.29
N ASP A 41 11.18 -1.72 -0.90
CA ASP A 41 12.04 -1.32 -2.02
C ASP A 41 11.79 0.14 -2.41
N TYR A 42 10.53 0.54 -2.47
CA TYR A 42 10.15 1.92 -2.76
C TYR A 42 10.78 2.91 -1.76
N CYS A 43 10.68 2.59 -0.47
CA CYS A 43 11.25 3.43 0.58
C CYS A 43 12.78 3.49 0.48
N GLN A 44 13.39 2.34 0.23
CA GLN A 44 14.84 2.25 0.14
C GLN A 44 15.38 3.07 -1.02
N ARG A 45 14.75 2.98 -2.17
CA ARG A 45 15.16 3.72 -3.37
C ARG A 45 15.06 5.22 -3.20
N ARG A 46 14.10 5.66 -2.40
CA ARG A 46 13.84 7.09 -2.20
C ARG A 46 14.45 7.64 -0.93
N GLY A 47 15.13 6.79 -0.15
CA GLY A 47 15.72 7.21 1.12
C GLY A 47 14.69 7.56 2.17
N LEU A 48 13.51 6.92 2.12
CA LEU A 48 12.43 7.16 3.06
C LEU A 48 12.42 6.07 4.13
N GLN A 49 11.94 6.44 5.31
CA GLN A 49 11.67 5.47 6.35
C GLN A 49 10.29 4.86 6.13
N GLU A 50 10.08 3.66 6.67
CA GLU A 50 8.82 2.96 6.53
C GLU A 50 7.81 3.51 7.55
N THR A 51 7.21 4.64 7.22
CA THR A 51 6.28 5.37 8.07
C THR A 51 4.91 5.46 7.41
N GLU A 52 3.95 5.98 8.18
CA GLU A 52 2.60 6.22 7.66
C GLU A 52 2.63 7.18 6.45
N ASP A 53 3.41 8.24 6.52
CA ASP A 53 3.53 9.18 5.42
C ASP A 53 4.12 8.52 4.17
N ALA A 54 5.12 7.67 4.35
CA ALA A 54 5.70 6.92 3.24
C ALA A 54 4.69 5.95 2.63
N ALA A 55 3.85 5.32 3.47
CA ALA A 55 2.82 4.42 2.98
C ALA A 55 1.78 5.16 2.14
N LYS A 56 1.39 6.37 2.56
CA LYS A 56 0.47 7.19 1.80
C LYS A 56 1.07 7.59 0.44
N ALA A 57 2.32 7.99 0.44
CA ALA A 57 3.02 8.34 -0.78
C ALA A 57 3.15 7.14 -1.72
N TYR A 58 3.41 5.97 -1.16
CA TYR A 58 3.49 4.74 -1.93
C TYR A 58 2.16 4.40 -2.61
N LEU A 59 1.05 4.51 -1.89
CA LEU A 59 -0.27 4.24 -2.49
C LEU A 59 -0.57 5.23 -3.63
N ASN A 60 -0.23 6.51 -3.47
CA ASN A 60 -0.37 7.49 -4.54
C ASN A 60 0.49 7.12 -5.75
N TYR A 61 1.69 6.65 -5.50
CA TYR A 61 2.59 6.19 -6.55
C TYR A 61 1.97 5.03 -7.34
N LEU A 62 1.35 4.08 -6.65
CA LEU A 62 0.70 2.95 -7.30
C LEU A 62 -0.48 3.39 -8.16
N LEU A 63 -1.29 4.32 -7.68
CA LEU A 63 -2.42 4.84 -8.44
C LEU A 63 -1.96 5.54 -9.72
N LYS A 64 -0.93 6.35 -9.64
CA LYS A 64 -0.37 7.02 -10.80
C LYS A 64 0.23 6.03 -11.79
N ARG A 65 0.86 4.99 -11.28
CA ARG A 65 1.44 3.95 -12.12
C ARG A 65 0.36 3.20 -12.90
N GLU A 66 -0.78 2.91 -12.27
CA GLU A 66 -1.90 2.28 -12.93
C GLU A 66 -2.52 3.19 -13.99
N GLU A 67 -2.68 4.48 -13.70
CA GLU A 67 -3.19 5.45 -14.65
C GLU A 67 -2.29 5.54 -15.87
N ASN A 68 -0.98 5.60 -15.69
CA ASN A 68 -0.02 5.66 -16.76
C ASN A 68 -0.06 4.41 -17.64
N ALA A 69 -0.15 3.25 -17.01
CA ALA A 69 -0.24 1.99 -17.74
C ALA A 69 -1.53 1.92 -18.55
N HIS A 70 -2.63 2.41 -17.98
CA HIS A 70 -3.91 2.43 -18.65
C HIS A 70 -3.88 3.38 -19.86
N VAL A 71 -3.28 4.55 -19.71
CA VAL A 71 -3.16 5.52 -20.79
C VAL A 71 -2.31 4.95 -21.93
N ASP A 72 -1.23 4.28 -21.61
CA ASP A 72 -0.38 3.65 -22.61
C ASP A 72 -1.13 2.61 -23.44
N ASN A 73 -2.10 1.95 -22.85
CA ASN A 73 -2.87 0.94 -23.54
C ASN A 73 -3.88 1.52 -24.53
N LEU A 74 -4.17 2.79 -24.44
CA LEU A 74 -5.10 3.46 -25.34
C LEU A 74 -4.50 3.85 -26.67
N ASP A 75 -3.20 3.86 -26.73
CA ASP A 75 -2.47 4.13 -27.98
C ASP A 75 -2.32 2.84 -28.80
#